data_b614d4935f4992aae6152fb2bb23b530
#
_entry.id   b614d4935f4992aae6152fb2bb23b530
#
_cell.length_a   1.000
_cell.length_b   1.000
_cell.length_c   1.000
_cell.angle_alpha   90.00
_cell.angle_beta   90.00
_cell.angle_gamma   90.00
#
_symmetry.space_group_name_H-M   'P 1'
#
loop_
_entity.id
_entity.type
_entity.pdbx_description
1 polymer ?
#
loop_
_entity_poly.entity_id
_entity_poly.type
_entity_poly.pdbx_seq_one_letter_code
_entity_poly.pdbx_strand_id
1 'polypeptide(L)'
;MQGFGPTAVTGNIGFALDPSQWLWSLVGMTKTTPDFAFELAAMAKGARAVAGVDEVGRGPLAGPVCAAAVILDPDNIPDGLNDSKKVGAKMRDALFDQLMACADVSIAEATVAEIDTHNILRASHIAMVRAINGLSALADFILIDGNMIPRGLTTPSQTIVKGDMRSLSIAAASIVAKVWRDRLMVDLAQQHPGYGWDTNAGYPTPVHKKALLKLGVTAHHRRSFKPVHNILYQDKNLSD
;
A
#
# COMPACT_ATOMS: atom_id res chain seq x y z
N MET A 1 52.11 -61.77 29.32
CA MET A 1 51.43 -60.53 29.89
C MET A 1 50.77 -59.81 28.73
N GLN A 2 49.49 -59.80 28.77
CA GLN A 2 48.63 -59.33 27.69
C GLN A 2 48.49 -57.83 27.72
N GLY A 3 48.70 -57.14 26.60
CA GLY A 3 48.39 -55.71 26.43
C GLY A 3 47.14 -55.53 25.61
N PHE A 4 46.10 -54.90 26.18
CA PHE A 4 44.90 -54.52 25.51
C PHE A 4 45.12 -53.16 24.83
N GLY A 5 44.94 -53.09 23.53
CA GLY A 5 44.84 -51.84 22.77
C GLY A 5 43.34 -51.36 22.64
N PRO A 6 43.06 -50.06 22.60
CA PRO A 6 41.69 -49.56 22.49
C PRO A 6 41.22 -49.58 21.04
N THR A 7 40.04 -50.14 20.82
CA THR A 7 39.31 -50.12 19.56
C THR A 7 38.67 -48.71 19.35
N ALA A 8 39.06 -48.07 18.27
CA ALA A 8 38.42 -46.83 17.81
C ALA A 8 37.08 -47.17 17.10
N VAL A 9 35.98 -46.63 17.64
CA VAL A 9 34.66 -46.63 16.98
C VAL A 9 34.53 -45.32 16.20
N THR A 10 34.68 -45.39 14.89
CA THR A 10 34.38 -44.30 13.96
C THR A 10 32.89 -44.37 13.61
N GLY A 11 32.07 -43.65 14.36
CA GLY A 11 30.67 -43.39 14.00
C GLY A 11 30.56 -42.13 13.17
N ASN A 12 30.48 -42.28 11.86
CA ASN A 12 30.25 -41.16 10.94
C ASN A 12 28.73 -40.90 10.84
N ILE A 13 28.20 -39.99 11.65
CA ILE A 13 26.80 -39.55 11.52
C ILE A 13 26.78 -38.31 10.63
N GLY A 14 26.75 -38.56 9.31
CA GLY A 14 26.52 -37.53 8.32
C GLY A 14 25.07 -37.10 8.34
N PHE A 15 24.76 -36.05 9.06
CA PHE A 15 23.53 -35.27 8.84
C PHE A 15 23.80 -34.33 7.67
N ALA A 16 23.46 -34.79 6.46
CA ALA A 16 23.31 -33.91 5.30
C ALA A 16 22.04 -33.07 5.52
N LEU A 17 22.21 -31.88 6.07
CA LEU A 17 21.12 -30.91 6.17
C LEU A 17 20.87 -30.35 4.77
N ASP A 18 19.62 -30.48 4.31
CA ASP A 18 19.14 -29.94 3.05
C ASP A 18 19.37 -28.40 3.00
N PRO A 19 20.14 -27.88 2.04
CA PRO A 19 20.39 -26.45 1.90
C PRO A 19 19.13 -25.61 1.75
N SER A 20 18.01 -26.20 1.30
CA SER A 20 16.74 -25.51 1.16
C SER A 20 16.09 -25.17 2.51
N GLN A 21 16.42 -25.88 3.58
CA GLN A 21 15.88 -25.61 4.93
C GLN A 21 16.54 -24.40 5.60
N TRP A 22 17.75 -24.02 5.21
CA TRP A 22 18.44 -22.85 5.76
C TRP A 22 17.91 -21.53 5.23
N LEU A 23 17.35 -21.51 4.01
CA LEU A 23 16.78 -20.30 3.42
C LEU A 23 15.50 -19.83 4.14
N TRP A 24 14.75 -20.73 4.78
CA TRP A 24 13.51 -20.39 5.49
C TRP A 24 13.73 -19.96 6.94
N SER A 25 14.83 -20.37 7.58
CA SER A 25 15.13 -19.99 8.97
C SER A 25 15.71 -18.57 9.09
N LEU A 26 16.25 -17.99 8.03
CA LEU A 26 16.75 -16.61 7.99
C LEU A 26 15.64 -15.56 7.77
N VAL A 27 14.43 -15.97 7.37
CA VAL A 27 13.28 -15.08 7.14
C VAL A 27 12.62 -14.60 8.45
N GLY A 28 13.00 -15.13 9.59
CA GLY A 28 12.45 -14.81 10.92
C GLY A 28 13.00 -13.54 11.58
N MET A 29 14.00 -12.87 11.04
CA MET A 29 14.41 -11.55 11.51
C MET A 29 13.46 -10.51 10.93
N THR A 30 12.71 -9.82 11.79
CA THR A 30 11.84 -8.70 11.40
C THR A 30 12.71 -7.60 10.77
N LYS A 31 12.87 -7.65 9.44
CA LYS A 31 13.50 -6.57 8.69
C LYS A 31 12.68 -5.30 8.91
N THR A 32 13.32 -4.26 9.38
CA THR A 32 12.68 -2.98 9.67
C THR A 32 12.55 -2.08 8.44
N THR A 33 13.18 -2.48 7.32
CA THR A 33 13.21 -1.75 6.05
C THR A 33 12.84 -2.67 4.89
N PRO A 34 12.09 -2.21 3.88
CA PRO A 34 11.80 -2.99 2.68
C PRO A 34 13.07 -3.28 1.88
N ASP A 35 13.04 -4.35 1.09
CA ASP A 35 14.11 -4.71 0.14
C ASP A 35 13.52 -5.14 -1.21
N PHE A 36 14.39 -5.43 -2.17
CA PHE A 36 14.01 -5.82 -3.53
C PHE A 36 13.87 -7.35 -3.71
N ALA A 37 13.77 -8.11 -2.62
CA ALA A 37 13.78 -9.58 -2.66
C ALA A 37 12.53 -10.17 -3.33
N PHE A 38 11.36 -9.57 -3.15
CA PHE A 38 10.11 -10.04 -3.79
C PHE A 38 10.14 -9.82 -5.30
N GLU A 39 10.64 -8.69 -5.73
CA GLU A 39 10.82 -8.33 -7.13
C GLU A 39 11.81 -9.29 -7.80
N LEU A 40 12.98 -9.50 -7.18
CA LEU A 40 13.98 -10.45 -7.67
C LEU A 40 13.44 -11.89 -7.73
N ALA A 41 12.65 -12.30 -6.75
CA ALA A 41 12.02 -13.63 -6.75
C ALA A 41 11.01 -13.80 -7.89
N ALA A 42 10.28 -12.75 -8.26
CA ALA A 42 9.41 -12.75 -9.44
C ALA A 42 10.22 -12.78 -10.74
N MET A 43 11.27 -11.96 -10.84
CA MET A 43 12.17 -11.91 -11.99
C MET A 43 12.89 -13.24 -12.22
N ALA A 44 13.32 -13.93 -11.15
CA ALA A 44 13.91 -15.27 -11.25
C ALA A 44 12.95 -16.33 -11.80
N LYS A 45 11.63 -16.08 -11.74
CA LYS A 45 10.57 -16.92 -12.35
C LYS A 45 10.18 -16.49 -13.76
N GLY A 46 10.86 -15.50 -14.32
CA GLY A 46 10.70 -15.04 -15.69
C GLY A 46 9.92 -13.73 -15.85
N ALA A 47 9.48 -13.07 -14.77
CA ALA A 47 8.90 -11.75 -14.85
C ALA A 47 9.94 -10.71 -15.31
N ARG A 48 9.55 -9.80 -16.20
CA ARG A 48 10.42 -8.75 -16.75
C ARG A 48 10.06 -7.36 -16.23
N ALA A 49 8.78 -7.16 -15.88
CA ALA A 49 8.27 -5.91 -15.36
C ALA A 49 7.40 -6.19 -14.12
N VAL A 50 7.98 -6.00 -12.93
CA VAL A 50 7.31 -6.24 -11.64
C VAL A 50 6.82 -4.92 -11.09
N ALA A 51 5.51 -4.76 -10.92
CA ALA A 51 4.93 -3.57 -10.32
C ALA A 51 4.54 -3.81 -8.85
N GLY A 52 4.85 -2.86 -7.97
CA GLY A 52 4.28 -2.76 -6.62
C GLY A 52 3.04 -1.89 -6.62
N VAL A 53 2.01 -2.26 -5.84
CA VAL A 53 0.74 -1.53 -5.77
C VAL A 53 0.30 -1.37 -4.33
N ASP A 54 -0.12 -0.14 -3.98
CA ASP A 54 -0.69 0.20 -2.67
C ASP A 54 -1.82 1.22 -2.81
N GLU A 55 -2.73 1.27 -1.82
CA GLU A 55 -3.83 2.23 -1.74
C GLU A 55 -3.75 3.12 -0.51
N VAL A 56 -4.34 4.31 -0.63
CA VAL A 56 -4.49 5.28 0.47
C VAL A 56 -5.90 5.86 0.50
N GLY A 57 -6.35 6.21 1.69
CA GLY A 57 -7.63 6.92 1.81
C GLY A 57 -8.84 6.03 2.03
N ARG A 58 -8.71 4.84 2.60
CA ARG A 58 -9.86 3.97 2.94
C ARG A 58 -10.66 4.47 4.13
N GLY A 59 -10.00 4.99 5.17
CA GLY A 59 -10.64 5.42 6.43
C GLY A 59 -11.26 6.82 6.47
N PRO A 60 -10.88 7.79 5.62
CA PRO A 60 -11.47 9.13 5.61
C PRO A 60 -12.96 9.15 5.32
N LEU A 61 -13.65 10.18 5.86
CA LEU A 61 -15.07 10.47 5.59
C LEU A 61 -15.26 11.28 4.30
N ALA A 62 -14.20 11.86 3.74
CA ALA A 62 -14.23 12.70 2.56
C ALA A 62 -13.07 12.40 1.60
N GLY A 63 -13.28 12.69 0.33
CA GLY A 63 -12.35 12.51 -0.77
C GLY A 63 -12.33 11.09 -1.32
N PRO A 64 -11.66 10.90 -2.47
CA PRO A 64 -11.53 9.62 -3.14
C PRO A 64 -10.63 8.67 -2.35
N VAL A 65 -10.65 7.38 -2.72
CA VAL A 65 -9.57 6.43 -2.45
C VAL A 65 -8.63 6.45 -3.64
N CYS A 66 -7.32 6.56 -3.37
CA CYS A 66 -6.28 6.62 -4.39
C CYS A 66 -5.42 5.37 -4.31
N ALA A 67 -4.88 4.92 -5.44
CA ALA A 67 -3.87 3.88 -5.50
C ALA A 67 -2.75 4.30 -6.45
N ALA A 68 -1.56 3.79 -6.22
CA ALA A 68 -0.46 3.91 -7.15
C ALA A 68 0.09 2.54 -7.52
N ALA A 69 0.60 2.43 -8.74
CA ALA A 69 1.38 1.31 -9.23
C ALA A 69 2.75 1.83 -9.64
N VAL A 70 3.83 1.14 -9.24
CA VAL A 70 5.21 1.56 -9.51
C VAL A 70 6.03 0.38 -9.99
N ILE A 71 6.68 0.52 -11.16
CA ILE A 71 7.76 -0.36 -11.62
C ILE A 71 9.07 0.38 -11.37
N LEU A 72 9.90 -0.16 -10.49
CA LEU A 72 11.23 0.39 -10.20
C LEU A 72 12.26 -0.11 -11.21
N ASP A 73 13.19 0.76 -11.59
CA ASP A 73 14.42 0.37 -12.26
C ASP A 73 15.40 -0.17 -11.22
N PRO A 74 15.82 -1.45 -11.30
CA PRO A 74 16.73 -2.05 -10.33
C PRO A 74 18.06 -1.31 -10.17
N ASP A 75 18.52 -0.62 -11.24
CA ASP A 75 19.79 0.10 -11.26
C ASP A 75 19.65 1.54 -10.75
N ASN A 76 18.41 2.01 -10.48
CA ASN A 76 18.15 3.42 -10.09
C ASN A 76 17.01 3.52 -9.06
N ILE A 77 17.13 2.79 -7.95
CA ILE A 77 16.16 2.82 -6.85
C ILE A 77 16.49 3.96 -5.88
N PRO A 78 15.57 4.90 -5.59
CA PRO A 78 15.79 5.94 -4.60
C PRO A 78 16.05 5.38 -3.19
N ASP A 79 17.04 5.95 -2.50
CA ASP A 79 17.34 5.59 -1.12
C ASP A 79 16.27 6.08 -0.14
N GLY A 80 15.98 5.28 0.89
CA GLY A 80 15.08 5.68 1.99
C GLY A 80 13.61 5.33 1.78
N LEU A 81 13.27 4.54 0.75
CA LEU A 81 11.93 3.99 0.58
C LEU A 81 11.52 3.16 1.80
N ASN A 82 10.33 3.42 2.34
CA ASN A 82 9.74 2.70 3.47
C ASN A 82 8.22 2.94 3.50
N ASP A 83 7.51 2.28 4.42
CA ASP A 83 6.13 2.61 4.77
C ASP A 83 5.95 4.15 4.87
N SER A 84 5.04 4.69 4.08
CA SER A 84 4.82 6.14 3.96
C SER A 84 4.54 6.83 5.29
N LYS A 85 4.02 6.12 6.31
CA LYS A 85 3.77 6.63 7.65
C LYS A 85 5.04 6.74 8.50
N LYS A 86 6.09 5.99 8.14
CA LYS A 86 7.42 6.04 8.80
C LYS A 86 8.34 7.08 8.19
N VAL A 87 8.08 7.50 6.96
CA VAL A 87 8.84 8.53 6.26
C VAL A 87 8.27 9.92 6.60
N GLY A 88 9.11 10.87 7.02
CA GLY A 88 8.69 12.25 7.33
C GLY A 88 8.15 12.97 6.08
N ALA A 89 7.25 13.94 6.24
CA ALA A 89 6.56 14.60 5.12
C ALA A 89 7.52 15.17 4.07
N LYS A 90 8.53 15.94 4.48
CA LYS A 90 9.55 16.52 3.57
C LYS A 90 10.30 15.45 2.76
N MET A 91 10.63 14.32 3.39
CA MET A 91 11.32 13.23 2.72
C MET A 91 10.38 12.48 1.76
N ARG A 92 9.08 12.33 2.12
CA ARG A 92 8.08 11.75 1.21
C ARG A 92 7.91 12.59 -0.06
N ASP A 93 7.84 13.92 0.08
CA ASP A 93 7.75 14.82 -1.07
C ASP A 93 8.98 14.69 -1.99
N ALA A 94 10.18 14.64 -1.40
CA ALA A 94 11.41 14.46 -2.18
C ALA A 94 11.45 13.09 -2.87
N LEU A 95 11.03 12.01 -2.19
CA LEU A 95 10.95 10.67 -2.78
C LEU A 95 9.88 10.58 -3.86
N PHE A 96 8.75 11.26 -3.70
CA PHE A 96 7.72 11.36 -4.73
C PHE A 96 8.30 11.96 -6.02
N ASP A 97 8.99 13.10 -5.92
CA ASP A 97 9.57 13.76 -7.09
C ASP A 97 10.65 12.91 -7.75
N GLN A 98 11.48 12.20 -6.96
CA GLN A 98 12.48 11.25 -7.49
C GLN A 98 11.81 10.08 -8.21
N LEU A 99 10.80 9.43 -7.61
CA LEU A 99 10.10 8.31 -8.21
C LEU A 99 9.41 8.70 -9.52
N MET A 100 8.78 9.88 -9.57
CA MET A 100 8.18 10.40 -10.80
C MET A 100 9.19 10.63 -11.92
N ALA A 101 10.47 10.86 -11.59
CA ALA A 101 11.55 11.09 -12.56
C ALA A 101 12.26 9.80 -13.00
N CYS A 102 12.31 8.75 -12.15
CA CYS A 102 13.17 7.59 -12.40
C CYS A 102 12.43 6.24 -12.51
N ALA A 103 11.13 6.19 -12.22
CA ALA A 103 10.34 4.96 -12.25
C ALA A 103 9.14 5.09 -13.21
N ASP A 104 8.57 3.95 -13.64
CA ASP A 104 7.26 3.97 -14.29
C ASP A 104 6.18 4.01 -13.22
N VAL A 105 5.48 5.13 -13.14
CA VAL A 105 4.51 5.43 -12.08
C VAL A 105 3.14 5.72 -12.69
N SER A 106 2.13 5.06 -12.16
CA SER A 106 0.73 5.38 -12.46
C SER A 106 -0.06 5.57 -11.19
N ILE A 107 -0.92 6.60 -11.18
CA ILE A 107 -1.79 6.95 -10.07
C ILE A 107 -3.24 6.94 -10.55
N ALA A 108 -4.12 6.36 -9.78
CA ALA A 108 -5.54 6.34 -10.09
C ALA A 108 -6.40 6.48 -8.84
N GLU A 109 -7.64 6.88 -9.07
CA GLU A 109 -8.62 7.13 -8.03
C GLU A 109 -9.90 6.34 -8.27
N ALA A 110 -10.60 6.03 -7.19
CA ALA A 110 -12.02 5.74 -7.23
C ALA A 110 -12.76 6.86 -6.47
N THR A 111 -13.73 7.44 -7.14
CA THR A 111 -14.48 8.61 -6.69
C THR A 111 -15.33 8.32 -5.47
N VAL A 112 -15.81 9.38 -4.80
CA VAL A 112 -16.79 9.27 -3.70
C VAL A 112 -18.04 8.53 -4.14
N ALA A 113 -18.55 8.79 -5.35
CA ALA A 113 -19.72 8.12 -5.89
C ALA A 113 -19.49 6.59 -6.07
N GLU A 114 -18.29 6.19 -6.53
CA GLU A 114 -17.94 4.78 -6.65
C GLU A 114 -17.78 4.12 -5.27
N ILE A 115 -17.25 4.84 -4.28
CA ILE A 115 -17.16 4.35 -2.89
C ILE A 115 -18.57 4.11 -2.33
N ASP A 116 -19.48 5.06 -2.52
CA ASP A 116 -20.86 4.95 -2.03
C ASP A 116 -21.65 3.84 -2.75
N THR A 117 -21.36 3.61 -4.03
CA THR A 117 -22.01 2.57 -4.85
C THR A 117 -21.46 1.16 -4.55
N HIS A 118 -20.13 1.02 -4.44
CA HIS A 118 -19.47 -0.28 -4.45
C HIS A 118 -18.89 -0.70 -3.09
N ASN A 119 -18.95 0.14 -2.07
CA ASN A 119 -18.20 0.14 -0.81
C ASN A 119 -16.70 0.40 -0.98
N ILE A 120 -16.05 0.72 0.16
CA ILE A 120 -14.64 1.15 0.16
C ILE A 120 -13.65 0.05 -0.26
N LEU A 121 -13.91 -1.21 0.05
CA LEU A 121 -13.04 -2.32 -0.36
C LEU A 121 -13.05 -2.47 -1.89
N ARG A 122 -14.24 -2.47 -2.47
CA ARG A 122 -14.37 -2.60 -3.93
C ARG A 122 -13.81 -1.38 -4.67
N ALA A 123 -14.03 -0.18 -4.13
CA ALA A 123 -13.48 1.05 -4.69
C ALA A 123 -11.94 1.06 -4.62
N SER A 124 -11.32 0.57 -3.53
CA SER A 124 -9.86 0.40 -3.47
C SER A 124 -9.35 -0.52 -4.58
N HIS A 125 -10.01 -1.64 -4.80
CA HIS A 125 -9.65 -2.58 -5.89
C HIS A 125 -9.79 -1.93 -7.27
N ILE A 126 -10.82 -1.11 -7.49
CA ILE A 126 -11.00 -0.37 -8.75
C ILE A 126 -9.83 0.61 -8.96
N ALA A 127 -9.46 1.37 -7.94
CA ALA A 127 -8.32 2.28 -8.00
C ALA A 127 -7.00 1.53 -8.30
N MET A 128 -6.74 0.41 -7.62
CA MET A 128 -5.55 -0.42 -7.86
C MET A 128 -5.48 -0.93 -9.30
N VAL A 129 -6.57 -1.50 -9.83
CA VAL A 129 -6.62 -2.01 -11.21
C VAL A 129 -6.41 -0.87 -12.22
N ARG A 130 -6.99 0.30 -11.98
CA ARG A 130 -6.77 1.49 -12.81
C ARG A 130 -5.32 1.94 -12.80
N ALA A 131 -4.68 1.97 -11.62
CA ALA A 131 -3.27 2.32 -11.48
C ALA A 131 -2.37 1.33 -12.24
N ILE A 132 -2.61 0.01 -12.10
CA ILE A 132 -1.87 -1.01 -12.84
C ILE A 132 -2.02 -0.81 -14.36
N ASN A 133 -3.24 -0.61 -14.84
CA ASN A 133 -3.53 -0.44 -16.27
C ASN A 133 -3.03 0.89 -16.85
N GLY A 134 -2.71 1.86 -16.01
CA GLY A 134 -2.18 3.16 -16.41
C GLY A 134 -0.66 3.23 -16.50
N LEU A 135 0.07 2.16 -16.13
CA LEU A 135 1.51 2.09 -16.31
C LEU A 135 1.88 2.17 -17.80
N SER A 136 3.00 2.81 -18.11
CA SER A 136 3.51 2.96 -19.47
C SER A 136 4.03 1.63 -20.01
N ALA A 137 4.70 0.84 -19.16
CA ALA A 137 5.12 -0.52 -19.46
C ALA A 137 4.05 -1.52 -18.99
N LEU A 138 3.83 -2.57 -19.80
CA LEU A 138 2.94 -3.66 -19.39
C LEU A 138 3.62 -4.48 -18.27
N ALA A 139 3.13 -4.33 -17.04
CA ALA A 139 3.57 -5.18 -15.94
C ALA A 139 3.12 -6.63 -16.16
N ASP A 140 4.05 -7.57 -16.03
CA ASP A 140 3.78 -9.02 -16.18
C ASP A 140 3.73 -9.76 -14.84
N PHE A 141 4.05 -9.08 -13.74
CA PHE A 141 3.83 -9.56 -12.37
C PHE A 141 3.52 -8.40 -11.41
N ILE A 142 2.55 -8.59 -10.50
CA ILE A 142 2.09 -7.54 -9.58
C ILE A 142 2.29 -7.97 -8.12
N LEU A 143 2.99 -7.14 -7.35
CA LEU A 143 3.10 -7.23 -5.89
C LEU A 143 2.07 -6.28 -5.27
N ILE A 144 1.17 -6.80 -4.43
CA ILE A 144 0.02 -6.06 -3.92
C ILE A 144 0.13 -5.95 -2.40
N ASP A 145 0.02 -4.74 -1.84
CA ASP A 145 -0.11 -4.60 -0.40
C ASP A 145 -1.40 -5.24 0.13
N GLY A 146 -1.29 -5.88 1.30
CA GLY A 146 -2.42 -6.54 1.95
C GLY A 146 -2.53 -8.04 1.67
N ASN A 147 -3.77 -8.56 1.72
CA ASN A 147 -4.05 -10.00 1.66
C ASN A 147 -5.09 -10.38 0.59
N MET A 148 -5.48 -9.44 -0.27
CA MET A 148 -6.52 -9.67 -1.28
C MET A 148 -6.06 -9.23 -2.66
N ILE A 149 -6.23 -10.09 -3.65
CA ILE A 149 -6.04 -9.74 -5.06
C ILE A 149 -7.24 -8.89 -5.51
N PRO A 150 -7.01 -7.72 -6.13
CA PRO A 150 -8.08 -6.88 -6.68
C PRO A 150 -8.94 -7.65 -7.67
N ARG A 151 -10.27 -7.59 -7.48
CA ARG A 151 -11.19 -8.25 -8.39
C ARG A 151 -11.12 -7.59 -9.78
N GLY A 152 -10.89 -8.42 -10.81
CA GLY A 152 -10.72 -7.99 -12.20
C GLY A 152 -9.25 -7.87 -12.63
N LEU A 153 -8.29 -8.09 -11.73
CA LEU A 153 -6.89 -8.25 -12.09
C LEU A 153 -6.67 -9.65 -12.67
N THR A 154 -6.12 -9.71 -13.89
CA THR A 154 -5.82 -10.97 -14.62
C THR A 154 -4.32 -11.26 -14.68
N THR A 155 -3.48 -10.23 -14.47
CA THR A 155 -2.03 -10.36 -14.43
C THR A 155 -1.60 -11.23 -13.24
N PRO A 156 -0.63 -12.13 -13.40
CA PRO A 156 -0.03 -12.87 -12.30
C PRO A 156 0.35 -11.96 -11.15
N SER A 157 -0.02 -12.33 -9.92
CA SER A 157 0.13 -11.43 -8.79
C SER A 157 0.36 -12.17 -7.48
N GLN A 158 0.98 -11.47 -6.52
CA GLN A 158 1.21 -11.93 -5.16
C GLN A 158 0.80 -10.85 -4.16
N THR A 159 0.00 -11.22 -3.16
CA THR A 159 -0.31 -10.35 -2.03
C THR A 159 0.78 -10.44 -0.97
N ILE A 160 1.14 -9.32 -0.36
CA ILE A 160 2.14 -9.22 0.69
C ILE A 160 1.56 -8.40 1.84
N VAL A 161 1.23 -9.07 2.95
CA VAL A 161 0.75 -8.38 4.15
C VAL A 161 1.83 -7.45 4.70
N LYS A 162 1.50 -6.16 4.87
CA LYS A 162 2.44 -5.09 5.20
C LYS A 162 3.56 -5.00 4.16
N GLY A 163 3.18 -5.07 2.89
CA GLY A 163 4.10 -5.07 1.76
C GLY A 163 4.91 -3.78 1.67
N ASP A 164 4.32 -2.65 2.07
CA ASP A 164 4.97 -1.34 2.20
C ASP A 164 6.21 -1.33 3.13
N MET A 165 6.31 -2.30 4.03
CA MET A 165 7.46 -2.51 4.92
C MET A 165 8.41 -3.61 4.44
N ARG A 166 8.13 -4.28 3.29
CA ARG A 166 8.81 -5.51 2.88
C ARG A 166 9.30 -5.51 1.44
N SER A 167 8.58 -4.87 0.52
CA SER A 167 8.88 -4.75 -0.91
C SER A 167 9.15 -3.29 -1.24
N LEU A 168 10.24 -3.00 -1.95
CA LEU A 168 10.59 -1.64 -2.36
C LEU A 168 9.58 -1.07 -3.35
N SER A 169 9.05 -1.87 -4.27
CA SER A 169 8.04 -1.41 -5.23
C SER A 169 6.72 -1.06 -4.56
N ILE A 170 6.29 -1.84 -3.53
CA ILE A 170 5.09 -1.50 -2.75
C ILE A 170 5.34 -0.27 -1.89
N ALA A 171 6.52 -0.14 -1.26
CA ALA A 171 6.89 1.05 -0.49
C ALA A 171 6.87 2.32 -1.35
N ALA A 172 7.39 2.23 -2.58
CA ALA A 172 7.32 3.31 -3.56
C ALA A 172 5.87 3.69 -3.89
N ALA A 173 5.02 2.69 -4.18
CA ALA A 173 3.60 2.91 -4.43
C ALA A 173 2.89 3.56 -3.24
N SER A 174 3.18 3.12 -2.00
CA SER A 174 2.65 3.71 -0.76
C SER A 174 2.98 5.20 -0.63
N ILE A 175 4.26 5.57 -0.90
CA ILE A 175 4.72 6.97 -0.88
C ILE A 175 4.01 7.79 -1.94
N VAL A 176 3.96 7.29 -3.18
CA VAL A 176 3.34 8.00 -4.30
C VAL A 176 1.84 8.23 -4.06
N ALA A 177 1.11 7.19 -3.69
CA ALA A 177 -0.32 7.31 -3.41
C ALA A 177 -0.59 8.29 -2.25
N LYS A 178 0.24 8.24 -1.19
CA LYS A 178 0.10 9.10 -0.02
C LYS A 178 0.32 10.57 -0.36
N VAL A 179 1.41 10.91 -1.04
CA VAL A 179 1.71 12.31 -1.40
C VAL A 179 0.65 12.85 -2.35
N TRP A 180 0.28 12.08 -3.37
CA TRP A 180 -0.78 12.48 -4.31
C TRP A 180 -2.09 12.81 -3.59
N ARG A 181 -2.56 11.88 -2.73
CA ARG A 181 -3.83 12.08 -2.04
C ARG A 181 -3.78 13.23 -1.04
N ASP A 182 -2.68 13.44 -0.34
CA ASP A 182 -2.54 14.55 0.60
C ASP A 182 -2.61 15.89 -0.14
N ARG A 183 -1.94 16.03 -1.30
CA ARG A 183 -2.01 17.23 -2.16
C ARG A 183 -3.45 17.47 -2.65
N LEU A 184 -4.15 16.44 -3.12
CA LEU A 184 -5.54 16.51 -3.52
C LEU A 184 -6.45 16.98 -2.37
N MET A 185 -6.24 16.51 -1.15
CA MET A 185 -7.05 16.92 0.01
C MET A 185 -6.76 18.35 0.45
N VAL A 186 -5.56 18.87 0.22
CA VAL A 186 -5.24 20.31 0.40
C VAL A 186 -6.01 21.16 -0.61
N ASP A 187 -6.05 20.77 -1.88
CA ASP A 187 -6.78 21.47 -2.92
C ASP A 187 -8.29 21.49 -2.62
N LEU A 188 -8.85 20.38 -2.16
CA LEU A 188 -10.23 20.28 -1.71
C LEU A 188 -10.52 21.15 -0.47
N ALA A 189 -9.54 21.29 0.44
CA ALA A 189 -9.67 22.14 1.61
C ALA A 189 -9.79 23.63 1.25
N GLN A 190 -9.09 24.08 0.20
CA GLN A 190 -9.20 25.44 -0.32
C GLN A 190 -10.58 25.72 -0.92
N GLN A 191 -11.16 24.74 -1.63
CA GLN A 191 -12.50 24.85 -2.22
C GLN A 191 -13.63 24.72 -1.19
N HIS A 192 -13.38 24.01 -0.09
CA HIS A 192 -14.34 23.74 0.98
C HIS A 192 -13.73 24.03 2.36
N PRO A 193 -13.53 25.31 2.71
CA PRO A 193 -12.87 25.69 3.97
C PRO A 193 -13.71 25.31 5.19
N GLY A 194 -13.02 25.06 6.30
CA GLY A 194 -13.64 24.82 7.62
C GLY A 194 -13.74 23.35 8.02
N TYR A 195 -13.53 22.40 7.12
CA TYR A 195 -13.48 20.96 7.46
C TYR A 195 -12.10 20.50 7.95
N GLY A 196 -11.05 21.31 7.74
CA GLY A 196 -9.66 21.01 8.14
C GLY A 196 -9.02 19.90 7.29
N TRP A 197 -9.45 19.72 6.03
CA TRP A 197 -8.96 18.64 5.17
C TRP A 197 -7.50 18.79 4.79
N ASP A 198 -6.96 19.99 4.84
CA ASP A 198 -5.53 20.31 4.69
C ASP A 198 -4.66 19.65 5.76
N THR A 199 -5.20 19.43 6.95
CA THR A 199 -4.49 18.83 8.09
C THR A 199 -4.96 17.41 8.41
N ASN A 200 -6.26 17.14 8.32
CA ASN A 200 -6.82 15.83 8.67
C ASN A 200 -7.02 14.90 7.47
N ALA A 201 -6.72 15.34 6.24
CA ALA A 201 -6.87 14.58 5.00
C ALA A 201 -8.22 13.83 4.86
N GLY A 202 -9.29 14.42 5.42
CA GLY A 202 -10.65 13.87 5.43
C GLY A 202 -10.93 12.83 6.51
N TYR A 203 -9.99 12.52 7.39
CA TYR A 203 -10.19 11.56 8.49
C TYR A 203 -11.19 12.09 9.53
N PRO A 204 -11.87 11.18 10.28
CA PRO A 204 -12.92 11.51 11.24
C PRO A 204 -12.39 12.12 12.55
N THR A 205 -11.55 13.14 12.46
CA THR A 205 -11.04 13.89 13.62
C THR A 205 -12.16 14.65 14.33
N PRO A 206 -12.00 15.04 15.60
CA PRO A 206 -12.97 15.89 16.31
C PRO A 206 -13.30 17.16 15.55
N VAL A 207 -12.30 17.79 14.92
CA VAL A 207 -12.47 19.00 14.08
C VAL A 207 -13.38 18.71 12.90
N HIS A 208 -13.10 17.65 12.13
CA HIS A 208 -13.90 17.27 10.97
C HIS A 208 -15.35 16.92 11.34
N LYS A 209 -15.54 16.13 12.41
CA LYS A 209 -16.89 15.79 12.91
C LYS A 209 -17.68 17.01 13.35
N LYS A 210 -17.04 17.96 14.05
CA LYS A 210 -17.68 19.23 14.45
C LYS A 210 -18.03 20.09 13.24
N ALA A 211 -17.15 20.14 12.24
CA ALA A 211 -17.40 20.83 10.98
C ALA A 211 -18.59 20.24 10.23
N LEU A 212 -18.70 18.93 10.15
CA LEU A 212 -19.85 18.22 9.55
C LEU A 212 -21.18 18.63 10.19
N LEU A 213 -21.23 18.74 11.52
CA LEU A 213 -22.44 19.17 12.24
C LEU A 213 -22.78 20.66 11.97
N LYS A 214 -21.76 21.52 11.82
CA LYS A 214 -21.92 22.96 11.67
C LYS A 214 -22.17 23.38 10.22
N LEU A 215 -21.42 22.82 9.27
CA LEU A 215 -21.38 23.22 7.87
C LEU A 215 -22.17 22.27 6.96
N GLY A 216 -22.58 21.10 7.49
CA GLY A 216 -23.29 20.08 6.72
C GLY A 216 -22.37 19.19 5.89
N VAL A 217 -22.98 18.42 4.99
CA VAL A 217 -22.32 17.42 4.13
C VAL A 217 -22.14 18.00 2.74
N THR A 218 -20.93 17.92 2.19
CA THR A 218 -20.61 18.29 0.79
C THR A 218 -20.69 17.08 -0.15
N ALA A 219 -20.55 17.31 -1.45
CA ALA A 219 -20.44 16.27 -2.48
C ALA A 219 -19.19 15.39 -2.32
N HIS A 220 -18.17 15.87 -1.60
CA HIS A 220 -16.94 15.15 -1.34
C HIS A 220 -17.00 14.23 -0.11
N HIS A 221 -18.09 14.25 0.66
CA HIS A 221 -18.28 13.34 1.78
C HIS A 221 -18.90 12.02 1.34
N ARG A 222 -18.40 10.92 1.91
CA ARG A 222 -18.85 9.55 1.62
C ARG A 222 -20.13 9.26 2.37
N ARG A 223 -21.26 9.32 1.69
CA ARG A 223 -22.61 9.20 2.26
C ARG A 223 -22.88 7.82 2.86
N SER A 224 -22.23 6.78 2.35
CA SER A 224 -22.31 5.40 2.86
C SER A 224 -21.56 5.21 4.19
N PHE A 225 -20.68 6.15 4.58
CA PHE A 225 -19.94 6.04 5.84
C PHE A 225 -20.80 6.49 7.01
N LYS A 226 -20.88 5.63 8.06
CA LYS A 226 -21.80 5.81 9.18
C LYS A 226 -21.87 7.23 9.77
N PRO A 227 -20.78 7.97 10.05
CA PRO A 227 -20.86 9.33 10.57
C PRO A 227 -21.55 10.31 9.63
N VAL A 228 -21.32 10.20 8.31
CA VAL A 228 -21.95 11.05 7.30
C VAL A 228 -23.40 10.64 7.08
N HIS A 229 -23.65 9.33 6.96
CA HIS A 229 -24.98 8.76 6.82
C HIS A 229 -25.92 9.18 7.98
N ASN A 230 -25.43 9.16 9.22
CA ASN A 230 -26.23 9.55 10.36
C ASN A 230 -26.67 11.01 10.29
N ILE A 231 -25.80 11.94 9.89
CA ILE A 231 -26.14 13.36 9.73
C ILE A 231 -27.20 13.55 8.63
N LEU A 232 -27.14 12.78 7.55
CA LEU A 232 -28.07 12.93 6.43
C LEU A 232 -29.44 12.33 6.69
N TYR A 233 -29.54 11.27 7.50
CA TYR A 233 -30.76 10.43 7.56
C TYR A 233 -31.34 10.22 8.97
N GLN A 234 -30.57 10.45 10.07
CA GLN A 234 -31.08 10.21 11.43
C GLN A 234 -31.81 11.43 12.01
N ASP A 235 -31.48 12.65 11.61
CA ASP A 235 -32.21 13.85 12.06
C ASP A 235 -33.63 13.98 11.48
N LYS A 236 -34.00 13.16 10.48
CA LYS A 236 -35.33 13.15 9.87
C LYS A 236 -36.35 12.27 10.62
N ASN A 237 -35.91 11.45 11.55
CA ASN A 237 -36.78 10.57 12.32
C ASN A 237 -37.19 11.14 13.69
N LEU A 238 -36.90 12.41 13.99
CA LEU A 238 -37.26 13.07 15.25
C LEU A 238 -38.34 14.16 15.08
N SER A 239 -38.96 14.23 13.92
CA SER A 239 -39.99 15.24 13.59
C SER A 239 -41.30 14.66 13.04
N ASP A 240 -41.76 13.50 13.63
CA ASP A 240 -43.15 13.02 13.48
C ASP A 240 -43.74 12.72 14.86
#